data_c05da2336840aebcd41cfa07f4c2632c
#
_entry.id   c05da2336840aebcd41cfa07f4c2632c
#
_cell.length_a   1.000
_cell.length_b   1.000
_cell.length_c   1.000
_cell.angle_alpha   90.00
_cell.angle_beta   90.00
_cell.angle_gamma   90.00
#
_symmetry.space_group_name_H-M   'P 1'
#
loop_
_entity.id
_entity.type
_entity.pdbx_description
1 polymer ?
#
loop_
_entity_poly.entity_id
_entity_poly.type
_entity_poly.pdbx_seq_one_letter_code
_entity_poly.pdbx_strand_id
1 'polypeptide(L)'
;MTKKLIIIAVLFTVLTSGTLYSCSINNTKKAVVNNVKSVLQTKNDLQLAVIPSGDQEITINGKTHTIKNETFTTIKNYLSANNQLQQSLVDLIGDQITDENIALLAYYSEKYSINPKDLLNNLTKH
;
A
#
# COMPACT_ATOMS: atom_id res chain seq x y z
N MET A 1 -2.31 38.24 -5.04
CA MET A 1 -1.88 37.96 -4.99
C MET A 1 -1.54 37.27 -5.43
N THR A 2 -1.63 37.04 -5.74
CA THR A 2 -1.31 36.22 -6.16
C THR A 2 -0.41 35.74 -6.22
N LYS A 3 0.16 36.13 -6.14
CA LYS A 3 1.10 35.65 -6.13
C LYS A 3 1.38 34.78 -5.41
N LYS A 4 1.25 34.66 -4.81
CA LYS A 4 1.56 33.85 -4.01
C LYS A 4 1.28 32.69 -4.35
N LEU A 5 0.62 32.43 -4.90
CA LEU A 5 0.30 31.31 -5.23
C LEU A 5 1.19 30.77 -6.03
N ILE A 6 1.61 31.36 -6.75
CA ILE A 6 2.44 30.96 -7.57
C ILE A 6 3.52 30.36 -7.06
N ILE A 7 4.00 30.90 -6.23
CA ILE A 7 5.00 30.43 -5.62
C ILE A 7 4.92 29.16 -5.27
N ILE A 8 3.92 28.83 -4.80
CA ILE A 8 3.70 27.62 -4.40
C ILE A 8 4.03 26.72 -5.35
N ALA A 9 3.60 26.88 -6.42
CA ALA A 9 3.79 25.95 -7.41
C ALA A 9 5.18 25.68 -7.49
N VAL A 10 5.82 26.60 -7.48
CA VAL A 10 7.10 26.45 -7.59
C VAL A 10 7.67 25.63 -6.77
N LEU A 11 7.42 25.72 -5.88
CA LEU A 11 7.97 25.01 -5.02
C LEU A 11 7.94 23.81 -5.19
N PHE A 12 7.40 23.45 -5.59
CA PHE A 12 7.33 22.21 -5.60
C PHE A 12 7.87 21.70 -6.54
N THR A 13 8.05 22.22 -7.17
CA THR A 13 8.49 21.75 -8.13
C THR A 13 9.71 21.50 -8.15
N VAL A 14 10.24 21.83 -7.98
CA VAL A 14 11.27 21.55 -7.98
C VAL A 14 11.74 20.73 -7.71
N LEU A 15 11.81 20.59 -7.50
CA LEU A 15 12.20 19.97 -7.16
C LEU A 15 12.65 19.27 -7.51
N THR A 16 13.18 19.16 -7.77
CA THR A 16 13.47 18.57 -8.18
C THR A 16 14.71 18.15 -8.71
N SER A 17 15.80 17.98 -8.45
CA SER A 17 16.99 17.61 -8.96
C SER A 17 17.23 16.16 -9.03
N GLY A 18 17.84 15.67 -10.01
CA GLY A 18 18.00 14.26 -10.21
C GLY A 18 18.81 13.53 -9.17
N THR A 19 19.80 14.15 -8.67
CA THR A 19 20.62 13.47 -7.70
C THR A 19 19.88 13.19 -6.45
N LEU A 20 19.09 14.12 -6.03
CA LEU A 20 18.35 13.91 -4.84
C LEU A 20 17.27 12.91 -5.09
N TYR A 21 16.92 12.78 -6.33
CA TYR A 21 15.88 11.92 -6.73
C TYR A 21 16.04 10.47 -6.30
N SER A 22 17.22 9.90 -6.47
CA SER A 22 17.45 8.53 -6.06
C SER A 22 17.21 8.35 -4.59
N CYS A 23 17.73 9.23 -3.78
CA CYS A 23 17.55 9.14 -2.35
C CYS A 23 16.08 9.30 -1.99
N SER A 24 15.40 10.19 -2.69
CA SER A 24 13.99 10.40 -2.45
C SER A 24 13.18 9.17 -2.73
N ILE A 25 13.52 8.43 -3.75
CA ILE A 25 12.80 7.22 -4.08
C ILE A 25 12.92 6.21 -2.96
N ASN A 26 14.12 6.02 -2.43
CA ASN A 26 14.32 5.08 -1.34
C ASN A 26 13.60 5.52 -0.09
N ASN A 27 13.65 6.79 0.22
CA ASN A 27 12.98 7.32 1.38
C ASN A 27 11.47 7.21 1.23
N THR A 28 10.96 7.44 0.03
CA THR A 28 9.55 7.33 -0.25
C THR A 28 9.07 5.90 -0.05
N LYS A 29 9.84 4.94 -0.55
CA LYS A 29 9.47 3.54 -0.39
C LYS A 29 9.43 3.15 1.09
N LYS A 30 10.41 3.59 1.85
CA LYS A 30 10.46 3.30 3.27
C LYS A 30 9.28 3.94 3.99
N ALA A 31 8.94 5.18 3.63
CA ALA A 31 7.82 5.87 4.22
C ALA A 31 6.51 5.17 3.90
N VAL A 32 6.35 4.67 2.69
CA VAL A 32 5.17 3.93 2.29
C VAL A 32 5.05 2.64 3.10
N VAL A 33 6.14 1.90 3.20
CA VAL A 33 6.15 0.64 3.95
C VAL A 33 5.78 0.90 5.41
N ASN A 34 6.34 1.95 6.02
CA ASN A 34 6.03 2.28 7.40
C ASN A 34 4.58 2.69 7.56
N ASN A 35 4.03 3.41 6.60
CA ASN A 35 2.64 3.82 6.62
C ASN A 35 1.71 2.61 6.53
N VAL A 36 2.00 1.68 5.62
CA VAL A 36 1.20 0.48 5.46
C VAL A 36 1.29 -0.37 6.73
N LYS A 37 2.48 -0.48 7.31
CA LYS A 37 2.68 -1.21 8.55
C LYS A 37 1.79 -0.64 9.65
N SER A 38 1.78 0.67 9.78
CA SER A 38 0.97 1.36 10.77
C SER A 38 -0.52 1.13 10.54
N VAL A 39 -0.95 1.18 9.29
CA VAL A 39 -2.35 0.94 8.95
C VAL A 39 -2.76 -0.49 9.29
N LEU A 40 -1.90 -1.46 9.01
CA LEU A 40 -2.19 -2.86 9.31
C LEU A 40 -2.30 -3.10 10.81
N GLN A 41 -1.57 -2.35 11.60
CA GLN A 41 -1.59 -2.50 13.07
C GLN A 41 -2.70 -1.71 13.73
N THR A 42 -3.38 -0.87 12.98
CA THR A 42 -4.49 -0.07 13.48
C THR A 42 -5.79 -0.79 13.18
N LYS A 43 -6.76 -0.66 14.06
CA LYS A 43 -8.05 -1.27 13.82
C LYS A 43 -8.81 -0.42 12.81
N ASN A 44 -9.05 -0.99 11.64
CA ASN A 44 -9.76 -0.31 10.56
C ASN A 44 -11.07 -1.00 10.27
N ASP A 45 -12.05 -0.23 9.82
CA ASP A 45 -13.31 -0.78 9.34
C ASP A 45 -13.07 -1.13 7.88
N LEU A 46 -13.02 -2.41 7.56
CA LEU A 46 -12.73 -2.90 6.22
C LEU A 46 -13.88 -3.72 5.69
N GLN A 47 -14.27 -3.46 4.46
CA GLN A 47 -15.29 -4.24 3.78
C GLN A 47 -14.79 -4.56 2.38
N LEU A 48 -15.08 -5.75 1.91
CA LEU A 48 -14.62 -6.20 0.60
C LEU A 48 -15.80 -6.71 -0.22
N ALA A 49 -15.86 -6.34 -1.47
CA ALA A 49 -16.89 -6.82 -2.40
C ALA A 49 -16.28 -7.06 -3.77
N VAL A 50 -16.88 -7.96 -4.52
CA VAL A 50 -16.47 -8.21 -5.90
C VAL A 50 -17.46 -7.49 -6.79
N ILE A 51 -16.97 -6.70 -7.73
CA ILE A 51 -17.84 -5.96 -8.63
C ILE A 51 -18.01 -6.74 -9.93
N PRO A 52 -19.00 -6.37 -10.76
CA PRO A 52 -19.31 -7.14 -11.97
C PRO A 52 -18.16 -7.36 -12.94
N SER A 53 -17.19 -6.45 -12.97
CA SER A 53 -16.04 -6.62 -13.85
C SER A 53 -15.08 -7.73 -13.38
N GLY A 54 -15.27 -8.24 -12.18
CA GLY A 54 -14.37 -9.23 -11.61
C GLY A 54 -13.33 -8.61 -10.66
N ASP A 55 -13.17 -7.30 -10.71
CA ASP A 55 -12.27 -6.63 -9.81
C ASP A 55 -12.93 -6.50 -8.45
N GLN A 56 -12.23 -5.96 -7.49
CA GLN A 56 -12.71 -5.89 -6.13
C GLN A 56 -12.81 -4.46 -5.64
N GLU A 57 -13.73 -4.24 -4.71
CA GLU A 57 -13.85 -2.95 -4.05
C GLU A 57 -13.53 -3.14 -2.58
N ILE A 58 -12.62 -2.35 -2.08
CA ILE A 58 -12.35 -2.34 -0.65
C ILE A 58 -12.84 -1.02 -0.09
N THR A 59 -13.57 -1.09 1.00
CA THR A 59 -14.01 0.10 1.72
C THR A 59 -13.18 0.19 2.98
N ILE A 60 -12.44 1.27 3.12
CA ILE A 60 -11.55 1.51 4.24
C ILE A 60 -12.09 2.70 5.01
N ASN A 61 -12.59 2.45 6.20
CA ASN A 61 -13.14 3.49 7.07
C ASN A 61 -14.14 4.39 6.33
N GLY A 62 -15.00 3.76 5.56
CA GLY A 62 -16.08 4.46 4.85
C GLY A 62 -15.74 4.94 3.45
N LYS A 63 -14.49 4.82 3.03
CA LYS A 63 -14.10 5.22 1.67
C LYS A 63 -13.85 4.00 0.81
N THR A 64 -14.48 3.96 -0.34
CA THR A 64 -14.41 2.82 -1.24
C THR A 64 -13.41 3.03 -2.37
N HIS A 65 -12.62 2.02 -2.62
CA HIS A 65 -11.60 2.05 -3.67
C HIS A 65 -11.67 0.77 -4.47
N THR A 66 -11.41 0.86 -5.76
CA THR A 66 -11.39 -0.31 -6.63
C THR A 66 -9.95 -0.82 -6.74
N ILE A 67 -9.76 -2.11 -6.62
CA ILE A 67 -8.46 -2.72 -6.81
C ILE A 67 -8.58 -3.83 -7.85
N LYS A 68 -7.51 -4.09 -8.56
CA LYS A 68 -7.52 -5.11 -9.59
C LYS A 68 -7.51 -6.48 -8.96
N ASN A 69 -8.34 -7.36 -9.48
CA ASN A 69 -8.35 -8.74 -9.02
C ASN A 69 -6.97 -9.38 -9.17
N GLU A 70 -6.24 -9.01 -10.19
CA GLU A 70 -4.90 -9.53 -10.44
C GLU A 70 -3.96 -9.21 -9.26
N THR A 71 -4.01 -7.98 -8.75
CA THR A 71 -3.17 -7.58 -7.63
C THR A 71 -3.55 -8.35 -6.37
N PHE A 72 -4.83 -8.46 -6.13
CA PHE A 72 -5.34 -9.21 -4.98
C PHE A 72 -4.89 -10.67 -5.04
N THR A 73 -5.07 -11.30 -6.20
CA THR A 73 -4.72 -12.70 -6.39
C THR A 73 -3.22 -12.92 -6.27
N THR A 74 -2.41 -12.00 -6.77
CA THR A 74 -0.96 -12.08 -6.66
C THR A 74 -0.53 -12.12 -5.21
N ILE A 75 -1.10 -11.26 -4.38
CA ILE A 75 -0.77 -11.22 -2.96
C ILE A 75 -1.22 -12.49 -2.26
N LYS A 76 -2.45 -12.90 -2.53
CA LYS A 76 -3.01 -14.09 -1.90
C LYS A 76 -2.18 -15.33 -2.22
N ASN A 77 -1.80 -15.50 -3.48
CA ASN A 77 -1.01 -16.65 -3.91
C ASN A 77 0.39 -16.61 -3.33
N TYR A 78 0.98 -15.44 -3.27
CA TYR A 78 2.33 -15.29 -2.74
C TYR A 78 2.36 -15.65 -1.24
N LEU A 79 1.37 -15.22 -0.49
CA LEU A 79 1.26 -15.56 0.91
C LEU A 79 1.03 -17.06 1.09
N SER A 80 0.17 -17.65 0.27
CA SER A 80 -0.12 -19.08 0.35
C SER A 80 1.12 -19.93 0.09
N ALA A 81 2.02 -19.44 -0.74
CA ALA A 81 3.23 -20.17 -1.10
C ALA A 81 4.40 -19.93 -0.13
N ASN A 82 4.23 -19.01 0.82
CA ASN A 82 5.31 -18.62 1.72
C ASN A 82 4.85 -18.61 3.18
N ASN A 83 4.91 -19.77 3.82
CA ASN A 83 4.44 -19.92 5.19
C ASN A 83 5.15 -18.98 6.16
N GLN A 84 6.44 -18.79 5.98
CA GLN A 84 7.22 -17.95 6.88
C GLN A 84 6.82 -16.48 6.73
N LEU A 85 6.60 -16.04 5.50
CA LEU A 85 6.14 -14.70 5.22
C LEU A 85 4.74 -14.50 5.80
N GLN A 86 3.88 -15.49 5.64
CA GLN A 86 2.53 -15.44 6.16
C GLN A 86 2.56 -15.31 7.68
N GLN A 87 3.40 -16.11 8.35
CA GLN A 87 3.50 -16.04 9.80
C GLN A 87 4.03 -14.67 10.26
N SER A 88 5.01 -14.14 9.57
CA SER A 88 5.55 -12.82 9.89
C SER A 88 4.48 -11.74 9.76
N LEU A 89 3.62 -11.87 8.76
CA LEU A 89 2.55 -10.90 8.55
C LEU A 89 1.47 -11.05 9.64
N VAL A 90 1.17 -12.27 10.04
CA VAL A 90 0.25 -12.51 11.15
C VAL A 90 0.80 -11.86 12.42
N ASP A 91 2.09 -12.00 12.66
CA ASP A 91 2.72 -11.41 13.83
C ASP A 91 2.65 -9.87 13.78
N LEU A 92 2.82 -9.30 12.60
CA LEU A 92 2.77 -7.87 12.43
C LEU A 92 1.36 -7.32 12.68
N ILE A 93 0.36 -7.99 12.13
CA ILE A 93 -1.03 -7.57 12.25
C ILE A 93 -1.57 -7.86 13.66
N GLY A 94 -1.08 -8.91 14.27
CA GLY A 94 -1.56 -9.34 15.58
C GLY A 94 -2.82 -10.16 15.49
N ASP A 95 -3.17 -10.66 14.32
CA ASP A 95 -4.38 -11.44 14.09
C ASP A 95 -4.23 -12.20 12.78
N GLN A 96 -5.21 -13.02 12.46
CA GLN A 96 -5.23 -13.78 11.22
C GLN A 96 -5.31 -12.85 10.02
N ILE A 97 -4.73 -13.27 8.92
CA ILE A 97 -4.79 -12.51 7.68
C ILE A 97 -6.12 -12.81 7.00
N THR A 98 -6.95 -11.79 6.85
CA THR A 98 -8.25 -11.93 6.19
C THR A 98 -8.14 -11.47 4.74
N ASP A 99 -9.16 -11.78 3.95
CA ASP A 99 -9.22 -11.29 2.57
C ASP A 99 -9.25 -9.76 2.55
N GLU A 100 -9.87 -9.15 3.55
CA GLU A 100 -9.89 -7.70 3.67
C GLU A 100 -8.49 -7.14 3.87
N ASN A 101 -7.66 -7.83 4.64
CA ASN A 101 -6.26 -7.41 4.83
C ASN A 101 -5.49 -7.53 3.51
N ILE A 102 -5.74 -8.60 2.75
CA ILE A 102 -5.09 -8.80 1.45
C ILE A 102 -5.51 -7.69 0.49
N ALA A 103 -6.80 -7.34 0.49
CA ALA A 103 -7.30 -6.26 -0.34
C ALA A 103 -6.69 -4.90 0.06
N LEU A 104 -6.50 -4.69 1.35
CA LEU A 104 -5.87 -3.48 1.84
C LEU A 104 -4.43 -3.37 1.32
N LEU A 105 -3.70 -4.49 1.36
CA LEU A 105 -2.34 -4.53 0.83
C LEU A 105 -2.33 -4.27 -0.67
N ALA A 106 -3.30 -4.83 -1.39
CA ALA A 106 -3.43 -4.61 -2.83
C ALA A 106 -3.70 -3.14 -3.12
N TYR A 107 -4.55 -2.52 -2.34
CA TYR A 107 -4.87 -1.12 -2.49
C TYR A 107 -3.60 -0.25 -2.36
N TYR A 108 -2.81 -0.49 -1.32
CA TYR A 108 -1.60 0.31 -1.11
C TYR A 108 -0.53 0.02 -2.16
N SER A 109 -0.44 -1.22 -2.62
CA SER A 109 0.47 -1.58 -3.69
C SER A 109 0.15 -0.80 -4.95
N GLU A 110 -1.13 -0.71 -5.30
CA GLU A 110 -1.57 0.03 -6.48
C GLU A 110 -1.43 1.54 -6.28
N LYS A 111 -1.81 2.02 -5.12
CA LYS A 111 -1.79 3.45 -4.85
C LYS A 111 -0.38 4.03 -4.97
N TYR A 112 0.60 3.31 -4.46
CA TYR A 112 1.97 3.80 -4.46
C TYR A 112 2.85 3.16 -5.54
N SER A 113 2.26 2.39 -6.41
CA SER A 113 2.97 1.73 -7.52
C SER A 113 4.16 0.91 -7.05
N ILE A 114 3.96 0.16 -5.97
CA ILE A 114 4.97 -0.72 -5.44
C ILE A 114 4.60 -2.16 -5.80
N ASN A 115 5.56 -2.94 -6.25
CA ASN A 115 5.32 -4.34 -6.55
C ASN A 115 4.78 -5.04 -5.30
N PRO A 116 3.66 -5.78 -5.39
CA PRO A 116 3.06 -6.42 -4.22
C PRO A 116 4.01 -7.31 -3.44
N LYS A 117 4.86 -8.07 -4.13
CA LYS A 117 5.80 -8.95 -3.46
C LYS A 117 6.86 -8.16 -2.71
N ASP A 118 7.31 -7.06 -3.29
CA ASP A 118 8.26 -6.17 -2.64
C ASP A 118 7.65 -5.55 -1.40
N LEU A 119 6.40 -5.13 -1.48
CA LEU A 119 5.72 -4.55 -0.34
C LEU A 119 5.66 -5.56 0.80
N LEU A 120 5.25 -6.79 0.51
CA LEU A 120 5.17 -7.82 1.53
C LEU A 120 6.52 -8.14 2.15
N ASN A 121 7.54 -8.26 1.33
CA ASN A 121 8.88 -8.58 1.83
C ASN A 121 9.42 -7.46 2.72
N ASN A 122 9.14 -6.22 2.36
CA ASN A 122 9.60 -5.09 3.15
C ASN A 122 8.80 -4.92 4.45
N LEU A 123 7.52 -5.25 4.44
CA LEU A 123 6.70 -5.19 5.65
C LEU A 123 7.17 -6.18 6.70
N THR A 124 7.66 -7.32 6.27
CA THR A 124 8.04 -8.40 7.17
C THR A 124 9.54 -8.47 7.44
N LYS A 125 10.27 -7.53 6.89
CA LYS A 125 11.71 -7.51 7.06
C LYS A 125 12.09 -7.05 8.46
N HIS A 126 13.07 -7.67 9.02
CA HIS A 126 13.54 -7.33 10.36
C HIS A 126 14.82 -6.54 10.37
#